data_876e76005edce8610253c1567298468d
#
_entry.id   876e76005edce8610253c1567298468d
#
_cell.length_a   1.000
_cell.length_b   1.000
_cell.length_c   1.000
_cell.angle_alpha   90.00
_cell.angle_beta   90.00
_cell.angle_gamma   90.00
#
_symmetry.space_group_name_H-M   'P 1'
#
loop_
_entity.id
_entity.type
_entity.pdbx_description
1 polymer ?
#
loop_
_entity_poly.entity_id
_entity_poly.type
_entity_poly.pdbx_seq_one_letter_code
_entity_poly.pdbx_strand_id
1 'polypeptide(L)'
;MKNTTYKIIDALSLKYAEEKCSSFAGDVHIIFNKSESSDKERFMEMVNHLIKDDRIMISDRNYVYNVFEFGNSLDKKTAYADKFCELCNDIGIATTKKLLPYSAREQLINFYTNQ
;
A
#
# COMPACT_ATOMS: atom_id res chain seq x y z
N MET A 1 -3.00 -9.48 16.45
CA MET A 1 -3.38 -9.89 15.09
C MET A 1 -2.53 -11.07 14.66
N LYS A 2 -3.16 -12.07 14.14
CA LYS A 2 -2.45 -13.25 13.65
C LYS A 2 -1.88 -13.00 12.26
N ASN A 3 -0.82 -13.71 11.91
CA ASN A 3 -0.23 -13.69 10.58
C ASN A 3 -1.27 -13.93 9.47
N THR A 4 -2.27 -14.78 9.76
CA THR A 4 -3.38 -15.05 8.84
C THR A 4 -4.16 -13.79 8.46
N THR A 5 -4.42 -12.89 9.42
CA THR A 5 -5.15 -11.63 9.16
C THR A 5 -4.38 -10.74 8.19
N TYR A 6 -3.07 -10.58 8.39
CA TYR A 6 -2.22 -9.84 7.47
C TYR A 6 -2.26 -10.43 6.06
N LYS A 7 -2.12 -11.75 5.95
CA LYS A 7 -2.15 -12.43 4.65
C LYS A 7 -3.49 -12.29 3.93
N ILE A 8 -4.60 -12.30 4.67
CA ILE A 8 -5.93 -12.09 4.10
C ILE A 8 -6.06 -10.66 3.57
N ILE A 9 -5.63 -9.67 4.34
CA ILE A 9 -5.66 -8.27 3.92
C ILE A 9 -4.84 -8.09 2.65
N ASP A 10 -3.63 -8.62 2.61
CA ASP A 10 -2.75 -8.54 1.43
C ASP A 10 -3.40 -9.23 0.22
N ALA A 11 -3.90 -10.45 0.39
CA ALA A 11 -4.52 -11.21 -0.69
C ALA A 11 -5.76 -10.54 -1.28
N LEU A 12 -6.64 -10.01 -0.44
CA LEU A 12 -7.84 -9.29 -0.88
C LEU A 12 -7.47 -8.00 -1.61
N SER A 13 -6.44 -7.31 -1.14
CA SER A 13 -5.94 -6.08 -1.76
C SER A 13 -5.33 -6.36 -3.14
N LEU A 14 -4.55 -7.43 -3.26
CA LEU A 14 -3.98 -7.87 -4.53
C LEU A 14 -5.08 -8.22 -5.54
N LYS A 15 -6.06 -9.00 -5.13
CA LYS A 15 -7.17 -9.42 -5.98
C LYS A 15 -7.98 -8.21 -6.48
N TYR A 16 -8.28 -7.29 -5.58
CA TYR A 16 -9.01 -6.07 -5.93
C TYR A 16 -8.23 -5.24 -6.96
N ALA A 17 -6.92 -5.12 -6.80
CA ALA A 17 -6.06 -4.35 -7.68
C ALA A 17 -5.89 -4.99 -9.08
N GLU A 18 -5.83 -6.31 -9.14
CA GLU A 18 -5.66 -7.05 -10.41
C GLU A 18 -6.78 -6.78 -11.41
N GLU A 19 -7.97 -6.44 -10.92
CA GLU A 19 -9.14 -6.17 -11.76
C GLU A 19 -9.11 -4.79 -12.42
N LYS A 20 -8.17 -3.92 -12.03
CA LYS A 20 -8.11 -2.55 -12.53
C LYS A 20 -7.27 -2.44 -13.80
N CYS A 21 -7.70 -1.54 -14.70
CA CYS A 21 -6.89 -1.19 -15.86
C CYS A 21 -5.72 -0.33 -15.44
N SER A 22 -4.62 -0.43 -16.18
CA SER A 22 -3.41 0.35 -15.91
C SER A 22 -3.27 1.44 -16.96
N SER A 23 -3.53 2.71 -16.58
CA SER A 23 -3.47 3.88 -17.46
C SER A 23 -2.37 4.86 -17.08
N PHE A 24 -2.03 4.94 -15.81
CA PHE A 24 -1.07 5.91 -15.29
C PHE A 24 0.09 5.21 -14.57
N ALA A 25 1.23 5.89 -14.55
CA ALA A 25 2.42 5.43 -13.86
C ALA A 25 2.69 6.27 -12.61
N GLY A 26 3.20 5.64 -11.57
CA GLY A 26 3.55 6.30 -10.33
C GLY A 26 3.81 5.32 -9.20
N ASP A 27 4.10 5.88 -8.03
CA ASP A 27 4.25 5.15 -6.80
C ASP A 27 3.10 5.46 -5.85
N VAL A 28 2.84 4.56 -4.91
CA VAL A 28 1.84 4.73 -3.87
C VAL A 28 2.44 4.30 -2.54
N HIS A 29 2.32 5.16 -1.55
CA HIS A 29 2.73 4.86 -0.18
C HIS A 29 1.50 4.66 0.69
N ILE A 30 1.53 3.61 1.52
CA ILE A 30 0.59 3.41 2.61
C ILE A 30 1.30 3.86 3.88
N ILE A 31 0.72 4.84 4.57
CA ILE A 31 1.30 5.44 5.77
C ILE A 31 0.53 4.93 6.98
N PHE A 32 1.24 4.32 7.92
CA PHE A 32 0.69 3.75 9.15
C PHE A 32 0.92 4.74 10.30
N ASN A 33 -0.15 5.16 10.94
CA ASN A 33 -0.10 6.12 12.03
C ASN A 33 -0.47 5.46 13.36
N LYS A 34 0.53 5.28 14.22
CA LYS A 34 0.35 4.65 15.52
C LYS A 34 -0.55 5.48 16.44
N SER A 35 -0.32 6.79 16.50
CA SER A 35 -1.04 7.68 17.43
C SER A 35 -2.54 7.73 17.15
N GLU A 36 -2.96 7.61 15.90
CA GLU A 36 -4.36 7.63 15.48
C GLU A 36 -5.00 6.25 15.47
N SER A 37 -4.22 5.19 15.61
CA SER A 37 -4.74 3.83 15.65
C SER A 37 -5.48 3.56 16.96
N SER A 38 -6.70 3.05 16.88
CA SER A 38 -7.49 2.70 18.06
C SER A 38 -7.02 1.40 18.70
N ASP A 39 -6.41 0.51 17.93
CA ASP A 39 -5.85 -0.75 18.40
C ASP A 39 -4.32 -0.75 18.22
N LYS A 40 -3.60 -0.34 19.26
CA LYS A 40 -2.14 -0.24 19.24
C LYS A 40 -1.46 -1.59 19.07
N GLU A 41 -2.06 -2.64 19.62
CA GLU A 41 -1.52 -4.00 19.52
C GLU A 41 -1.58 -4.50 18.09
N ARG A 42 -2.72 -4.37 17.43
CA ARG A 42 -2.86 -4.73 16.02
C ARG A 42 -1.97 -3.90 15.11
N PHE A 43 -1.83 -2.61 15.43
CA PHE A 43 -0.91 -1.74 14.69
C PHE A 43 0.52 -2.30 14.73
N MET A 44 1.02 -2.62 15.92
CA MET A 44 2.39 -3.13 16.06
C MET A 44 2.56 -4.50 15.39
N GLU A 45 1.55 -5.36 15.47
CA GLU A 45 1.60 -6.67 14.82
C GLU A 45 1.66 -6.52 13.30
N MET A 46 0.84 -5.64 12.72
CA MET A 46 0.86 -5.39 11.27
C MET A 46 2.21 -4.83 10.82
N VAL A 47 2.72 -3.83 11.53
CA VAL A 47 4.02 -3.23 11.23
C VAL A 47 5.13 -4.28 11.32
N ASN A 48 5.11 -5.13 12.35
CA ASN A 48 6.11 -6.18 12.51
C ASN A 48 6.06 -7.19 11.35
N HIS A 49 4.89 -7.57 10.87
CA HIS A 49 4.76 -8.43 9.70
C HIS A 49 5.35 -7.78 8.44
N LEU A 50 5.08 -6.50 8.24
CA LEU A 50 5.60 -5.77 7.09
C LEU A 50 7.12 -5.58 7.16
N ILE A 51 7.66 -5.34 8.35
CA ILE A 51 9.12 -5.27 8.56
C ILE A 51 9.76 -6.63 8.25
N LYS A 52 9.17 -7.70 8.73
CA LYS A 52 9.67 -9.06 8.49
C LYS A 52 9.71 -9.40 7.00
N ASP A 53 8.72 -8.93 6.25
CA ASP A 53 8.64 -9.15 4.80
C ASP A 53 9.41 -8.09 4.01
N ASP A 54 10.17 -7.23 4.68
CA ASP A 54 10.99 -6.17 4.08
C ASP A 54 10.17 -5.19 3.22
N ARG A 55 8.94 -4.90 3.66
CA ARG A 55 8.01 -4.04 2.90
C ARG A 55 7.88 -2.63 3.44
N ILE A 56 8.32 -2.39 4.67
CA ILE A 56 8.09 -1.12 5.35
C ILE A 56 9.41 -0.38 5.58
N MET A 57 9.37 0.93 5.39
CA MET A 57 10.45 1.84 5.78
C MET A 57 9.99 2.69 6.94
N ILE A 58 10.91 2.98 7.86
CA ILE A 58 10.67 3.90 8.96
C ILE A 58 11.08 5.29 8.49
N SER A 59 10.14 6.22 8.48
CA SER A 59 10.39 7.62 8.11
C SER A 59 9.86 8.50 9.23
N ASP A 60 10.75 9.25 9.86
CA ASP A 60 10.44 10.16 10.97
C ASP A 60 9.59 9.49 12.06
N ARG A 61 8.30 9.80 12.09
CA ARG A 61 7.36 9.28 13.09
C ARG A 61 6.39 8.25 12.55
N ASN A 62 6.51 7.92 11.27
CA ASN A 62 5.58 7.05 10.58
C ASN A 62 6.28 5.84 10.00
N TYR A 63 5.49 4.81 9.78
CA TYR A 63 5.91 3.64 9.03
C TYR A 63 5.29 3.72 7.64
N VAL A 64 6.12 3.55 6.62
CA VAL A 64 5.72 3.72 5.23
C VAL A 64 5.92 2.44 4.45
N TYR A 65 4.84 1.94 3.87
CA TYR A 65 4.86 0.82 2.94
C TYR A 65 4.77 1.37 1.52
N ASN A 66 5.88 1.29 0.78
CA ASN A 66 5.88 1.60 -0.64
C ASN A 66 5.37 0.38 -1.40
N VAL A 67 4.18 0.48 -1.99
CA VAL A 67 3.56 -0.62 -2.72
C VAL A 67 4.39 -0.94 -3.95
N PHE A 68 5.01 -2.11 -3.97
CA PHE A 68 5.92 -2.51 -5.07
C PHE A 68 5.29 -3.50 -6.04
N GLU A 69 4.18 -4.11 -5.68
CA GLU A 69 3.45 -4.98 -6.60
C GLU A 69 2.88 -4.15 -7.77
N PHE A 70 2.68 -4.79 -8.91
CA PHE A 70 2.14 -4.17 -10.12
C PHE A 70 3.10 -3.18 -10.82
N GLY A 71 4.40 -3.32 -10.61
CA GLY A 71 5.41 -2.52 -11.31
C GLY A 71 5.19 -1.02 -11.17
N ASN A 72 5.00 -0.30 -12.28
CA ASN A 72 4.80 1.13 -12.29
C ASN A 72 3.33 1.55 -12.37
N SER A 73 2.40 0.62 -12.29
CA SER A 73 0.97 0.93 -12.44
C SER A 73 0.43 1.71 -11.25
N LEU A 74 0.21 3.00 -11.42
CA LEU A 74 -0.39 3.85 -10.39
C LEU A 74 -1.82 3.40 -10.08
N ASP A 75 -2.60 3.03 -11.11
CA ASP A 75 -3.99 2.61 -10.95
C ASP A 75 -4.13 1.36 -10.08
N LYS A 76 -3.33 0.34 -10.37
CA LYS A 76 -3.36 -0.91 -9.62
C LYS A 76 -2.82 -0.73 -8.20
N LYS A 77 -1.74 0.02 -8.04
CA LYS A 77 -1.18 0.33 -6.71
C LYS A 77 -2.16 1.13 -5.86
N THR A 78 -2.86 2.09 -6.47
CA THR A 78 -3.90 2.88 -5.78
C THR A 78 -5.03 1.99 -5.30
N ALA A 79 -5.52 1.09 -6.16
CA ALA A 79 -6.57 0.16 -5.80
C ALA A 79 -6.14 -0.78 -4.67
N TYR A 80 -4.91 -1.30 -4.73
CA TYR A 80 -4.33 -2.10 -3.66
C TYR A 80 -4.33 -1.33 -2.34
N ALA A 81 -3.82 -0.09 -2.37
CA ALA A 81 -3.74 0.75 -1.17
C ALA A 81 -5.14 1.10 -0.62
N ASP A 82 -6.10 1.38 -1.49
CA ASP A 82 -7.48 1.66 -1.07
C ASP A 82 -8.06 0.49 -0.28
N LYS A 83 -7.92 -0.73 -0.81
CA LYS A 83 -8.45 -1.92 -0.14
C LYS A 83 -7.68 -2.23 1.13
N PHE A 84 -6.36 -2.14 1.09
CA PHE A 84 -5.51 -2.38 2.25
C PHE A 84 -5.84 -1.42 3.39
N CYS A 85 -5.97 -0.12 3.09
CA CYS A 85 -6.32 0.89 4.09
C CYS A 85 -7.73 0.69 4.64
N GLU A 86 -8.70 0.37 3.79
CA GLU A 86 -10.07 0.05 4.21
C GLU A 86 -10.07 -1.06 5.26
N LEU A 87 -9.42 -2.16 4.95
CA LEU A 87 -9.40 -3.33 5.83
C LEU A 87 -8.61 -3.07 7.12
N CYS A 88 -7.50 -2.33 7.04
CA CYS A 88 -6.74 -1.94 8.22
C CYS A 88 -7.54 -1.02 9.14
N ASN A 89 -8.18 0.00 8.57
CA ASN A 89 -8.99 0.94 9.35
C ASN A 89 -10.16 0.24 10.04
N ASP A 90 -10.77 -0.76 9.38
CA ASP A 90 -11.85 -1.56 9.95
C ASP A 90 -11.43 -2.32 11.21
N ILE A 91 -10.17 -2.66 11.35
CA ILE A 91 -9.66 -3.39 12.52
C ILE A 91 -8.85 -2.50 13.50
N GLY A 92 -8.96 -1.18 13.35
CA GLY A 92 -8.37 -0.23 14.30
C GLY A 92 -6.93 0.18 14.01
N ILE A 93 -6.44 -0.08 12.80
CA ILE A 93 -5.11 0.35 12.35
C ILE A 93 -5.29 1.56 11.45
N ALA A 94 -4.87 2.74 11.92
CA ALA A 94 -5.01 3.98 11.15
C ALA A 94 -3.99 4.00 10.01
N THR A 95 -4.50 4.03 8.79
CA THR A 95 -3.70 4.09 7.57
C THR A 95 -4.27 5.12 6.61
N THR A 96 -3.37 5.75 5.86
CA THR A 96 -3.71 6.63 4.74
C THR A 96 -2.84 6.28 3.55
N LYS A 97 -3.24 6.71 2.36
CA LYS A 97 -2.41 6.54 1.18
C LYS A 97 -1.89 7.87 0.68
N LYS A 98 -0.74 7.85 0.05
CA LYS A 98 -0.17 9.00 -0.65
C LYS A 98 0.18 8.57 -2.07
N LEU A 99 -0.39 9.27 -3.06
CA LEU A 99 -0.13 9.04 -4.47
C LEU A 99 1.06 9.89 -4.90
N LEU A 100 1.98 9.28 -5.65
CA LEU A 100 3.18 9.91 -6.19
C LEU A 100 3.21 9.66 -7.70
N PRO A 101 2.35 10.35 -8.48
CA PRO A 101 2.34 10.16 -9.94
C PRO A 101 3.66 10.58 -10.54
N TYR A 102 4.10 9.88 -11.57
CA TYR A 102 5.27 10.29 -12.33
C TYR A 102 4.95 11.55 -13.15
N SER A 103 5.98 12.32 -13.50
CA SER A 103 5.84 13.51 -14.35
C SER A 103 5.23 13.15 -15.71
N ALA A 104 4.74 14.14 -16.45
CA ALA A 104 4.19 13.94 -17.78
C ALA A 104 5.19 13.24 -18.70
N ARG A 105 6.48 13.61 -18.63
CA ARG A 105 7.54 12.96 -19.38
C ARG A 105 7.70 11.49 -19.00
N GLU A 106 7.72 11.19 -17.71
CA GLU A 106 7.83 9.83 -17.22
C GLU A 106 6.61 8.98 -17.59
N GLN A 107 5.41 9.58 -17.61
CA GLN A 107 4.20 8.90 -18.07
C GLN A 107 4.34 8.46 -19.53
N LEU A 108 4.82 9.35 -20.39
CA LEU A 108 5.05 9.05 -21.81
C LEU A 108 6.08 7.93 -22.00
N ILE A 109 7.20 7.99 -21.30
CA ILE A 109 8.24 6.97 -21.35
C ILE A 109 7.67 5.61 -20.93
N ASN A 110 6.92 5.59 -19.84
CA ASN A 110 6.28 4.37 -19.34
C ASN A 110 5.29 3.79 -20.37
N PHE A 111 4.48 4.65 -20.99
CA PHE A 111 3.52 4.23 -21.99
C PHE A 111 4.21 3.54 -23.19
N TYR A 112 5.25 4.14 -23.74
CA TYR A 112 5.98 3.57 -24.87
C TYR A 112 6.79 2.31 -24.50
N THR A 113 7.29 2.25 -23.28
CA THR A 113 8.08 1.10 -22.81
C THR A 113 7.22 -0.14 -22.57
N ASN A 114 5.96 0.05 -22.16
CA ASN A 114 5.06 -1.03 -21.76
C ASN A 114 4.06 -1.45 -22.85
N GLN A 115 4.28 -1.01 -24.07
CA GLN A 115 3.45 -1.45 -25.21
C GLN A 115 3.90 -2.76 -25.82
#